data_94456639991f5c9a6251c056182d887c
#
_entry.id   94456639991f5c9a6251c056182d887c
#
_cell.length_a   1.000
_cell.length_b   1.000
_cell.length_c   1.000
_cell.angle_alpha   90.00
_cell.angle_beta   90.00
_cell.angle_gamma   90.00
#
_symmetry.space_group_name_H-M   'P 1'
#
loop_
_entity.id
_entity.type
_entity.pdbx_description
1 polymer ?
#
loop_
_entity_poly.entity_id
_entity_poly.type
_entity_poly.pdbx_seq_one_letter_code
_entity_poly.pdbx_strand_id
1 'polypeptide(L)' 'MNKLTLPTWLTPEGEPVSCLDKIKVLNENLEEIQQLAQDALEDAVLMGCDEAQFRGVMHDLAESLDNPYRKKSKP' A
#
# COMPACT_ATOMS: atom_id res chain seq x y z
N MET A 1 -11.41 -6.97 11.80
CA MET A 1 -10.65 -6.52 10.61
C MET A 1 -10.58 -7.65 9.59
N ASN A 2 -10.86 -7.36 8.35
CA ASN A 2 -10.77 -8.35 7.29
C ASN A 2 -9.33 -8.79 7.08
N LYS A 3 -9.16 -10.09 6.85
CA LYS A 3 -7.83 -10.61 6.58
C LYS A 3 -7.34 -10.10 5.22
N LEU A 4 -6.13 -9.56 5.19
CA LEU A 4 -5.52 -9.09 3.97
C LEU A 4 -5.13 -10.28 3.07
N THR A 5 -5.53 -10.20 1.79
CA THR A 5 -5.10 -11.16 0.80
C THR A 5 -3.76 -10.72 0.23
N LEU A 6 -2.72 -11.52 0.45
CA LEU A 6 -1.38 -11.20 -0.06
C LEU A 6 -1.33 -11.45 -1.57
N PRO A 7 -0.78 -10.50 -2.34
CA PRO A 7 -0.71 -10.66 -3.78
C PRO A 7 0.47 -11.53 -4.19
N THR A 8 0.49 -11.94 -5.45
CA THR A 8 1.69 -12.43 -6.10
C THR A 8 2.45 -11.20 -6.60
N TRP A 9 3.60 -10.92 -6.01
CA TRP A 9 4.40 -9.76 -6.39
C TRP A 9 5.06 -10.00 -7.75
N LEU A 10 5.01 -8.99 -8.61
CA LEU A 10 5.50 -9.09 -9.98
C LEU A 10 6.63 -8.11 -10.23
N THR A 11 7.56 -8.50 -11.11
CA THR A 11 8.58 -7.59 -11.63
C THR A 11 7.92 -6.63 -12.65
N PRO A 12 8.63 -5.56 -13.07
CA PRO A 12 8.09 -4.68 -14.12
C PRO A 12 7.73 -5.41 -15.42
N GLU A 13 8.37 -6.55 -15.69
CA GLU A 13 8.13 -7.36 -16.90
C GLU A 13 6.96 -8.32 -16.72
N GLY A 14 6.32 -8.32 -15.53
CA GLY A 14 5.16 -9.16 -15.28
C GLY A 14 5.49 -10.56 -14.78
N GLU A 15 6.75 -10.84 -14.47
CA GLU A 15 7.16 -12.13 -13.94
C GLU A 15 7.05 -12.15 -12.41
N PRO A 16 6.68 -13.29 -11.81
CA PRO A 16 6.64 -13.36 -10.36
C PRO A 16 8.02 -13.12 -9.74
N VAL A 17 8.05 -12.31 -8.66
CA VAL A 17 9.26 -12.17 -7.87
C VAL A 17 9.56 -13.51 -7.22
N SER A 18 10.77 -14.05 -7.41
CA SER A 18 11.12 -15.39 -6.96
C SER A 18 11.97 -15.41 -5.69
N CYS A 19 12.57 -14.29 -5.30
CA CYS A 19 13.40 -14.23 -4.10
C CYS A 19 12.52 -14.25 -2.85
N LEU A 20 12.66 -15.29 -2.04
CA LEU A 20 11.85 -15.46 -0.84
C LEU A 20 12.06 -14.34 0.17
N ASP A 21 13.30 -13.87 0.32
CA ASP A 21 13.59 -12.75 1.24
C ASP A 21 12.90 -11.47 0.81
N LYS A 22 12.87 -11.19 -0.48
CA LYS A 22 12.17 -10.00 -1.01
C LYS A 22 10.67 -10.11 -0.78
N ILE A 23 10.11 -11.29 -1.05
CA ILE A 23 8.67 -11.53 -0.85
C ILE A 23 8.32 -11.33 0.62
N LYS A 24 9.14 -11.83 1.53
CA LYS A 24 8.92 -11.67 2.96
C LYS A 24 8.86 -10.20 3.36
N VAL A 25 9.83 -9.41 2.89
CA VAL A 25 9.87 -7.97 3.19
C VAL A 25 8.63 -7.27 2.65
N LEU A 26 8.25 -7.57 1.40
CA LEU A 26 7.07 -6.94 0.79
C LEU A 26 5.80 -7.27 1.56
N ASN A 27 5.64 -8.52 1.96
CA ASN A 27 4.45 -8.95 2.71
C ASN A 27 4.42 -8.33 4.10
N GLU A 28 5.54 -8.29 4.80
CA GLU A 28 5.61 -7.67 6.12
C GLU A 28 5.29 -6.19 6.06
N ASN A 29 5.82 -5.48 5.06
CA ASN A 29 5.52 -4.07 4.86
C ASN A 29 4.03 -3.85 4.62
N LEU A 30 3.42 -4.68 3.77
CA LEU A 30 2.00 -4.55 3.46
C LEU A 30 1.13 -4.76 4.70
N GLU A 31 1.48 -5.75 5.53
CA GLU A 31 0.74 -6.01 6.77
C GLU A 31 0.86 -4.84 7.74
N GLU A 32 2.04 -4.24 7.87
CA GLU A 32 2.24 -3.06 8.72
C GLU A 32 1.44 -1.87 8.23
N ILE A 33 1.43 -1.63 6.91
CA ILE A 33 0.66 -0.55 6.31
C ILE A 33 -0.83 -0.78 6.57
N GLN A 34 -1.31 -2.01 6.42
CA GLN A 34 -2.72 -2.31 6.67
C GLN A 34 -3.09 -2.01 8.12
N GLN A 35 -2.26 -2.42 9.07
CA GLN A 35 -2.57 -2.18 10.47
C GLN A 35 -2.63 -0.70 10.79
N LEU A 36 -1.66 0.06 10.28
CA LEU A 36 -1.64 1.50 10.51
C LEU A 36 -2.84 2.18 9.86
N ALA A 37 -3.17 1.79 8.63
CA ALA A 37 -4.31 2.36 7.92
C ALA A 37 -5.63 2.01 8.62
N GLN A 38 -5.74 0.77 9.13
CA GLN A 38 -6.94 0.35 9.87
C GLN A 38 -7.13 1.19 11.12
N ASP A 39 -6.06 1.40 11.89
CA ASP A 39 -6.13 2.22 13.09
C ASP A 39 -6.52 3.65 12.77
N ALA A 40 -5.97 4.20 11.69
CA ALA A 40 -6.29 5.57 11.26
C ALA A 40 -7.75 5.68 10.80
N LEU A 41 -8.28 4.68 10.12
CA LEU A 41 -9.68 4.67 9.72
C LEU A 41 -10.59 4.66 10.94
N GLU A 42 -10.29 3.83 11.93
CA GLU A 42 -11.09 3.75 13.15
C GLU A 42 -11.07 5.09 13.88
N ASP A 43 -9.90 5.71 13.99
CA ASP A 43 -9.78 7.03 14.61
C ASP A 43 -10.62 8.08 13.87
N ALA A 44 -10.55 8.08 12.55
CA ALA A 44 -11.30 9.04 11.73
C ALA A 44 -12.80 8.91 11.96
N VAL A 45 -13.32 7.68 11.96
CA VAL A 45 -14.72 7.42 12.19
C VAL A 45 -15.14 7.86 13.59
N LEU A 46 -14.34 7.54 14.60
CA LEU A 46 -14.63 7.93 15.98
C LEU A 46 -14.62 9.44 16.19
N MET A 47 -13.80 10.15 15.40
CA MET A 47 -13.73 11.62 15.46
C MET A 47 -14.79 12.31 14.60
N GLY A 48 -15.66 11.54 13.94
CA GLY A 48 -16.76 12.10 13.15
C GLY A 48 -16.40 12.37 11.69
N CYS A 49 -15.28 11.87 11.20
CA CYS A 49 -14.91 12.03 9.80
C CYS A 49 -15.71 11.04 8.93
N ASP A 50 -16.07 11.47 7.72
CA ASP A 50 -16.77 10.61 6.78
C ASP A 50 -15.84 9.48 6.30
N GLU A 51 -16.34 8.25 6.39
CA GLU A 51 -15.55 7.08 6.00
C GLU A 51 -15.15 7.12 4.53
N ALA A 52 -16.09 7.47 3.65
CA ALA A 52 -15.80 7.50 2.20
C ALA A 52 -14.73 8.53 1.88
N GLN A 53 -14.78 9.68 2.54
CA GLN A 53 -13.75 10.70 2.38
C GLN A 53 -12.40 10.17 2.83
N PHE A 54 -12.35 9.52 3.99
CA PHE A 54 -11.08 8.96 4.48
C PHE A 54 -10.49 7.98 3.48
N ARG A 55 -11.33 7.08 2.94
CA ARG A 55 -10.85 6.11 1.94
C ARG A 55 -10.34 6.80 0.68
N GLY A 56 -10.99 7.87 0.24
CA GLY A 56 -10.53 8.66 -0.89
C GLY A 56 -9.17 9.31 -0.63
N VAL A 57 -8.97 9.84 0.58
CA VAL A 57 -7.70 10.43 0.96
C VAL A 57 -6.59 9.37 0.98
N MET A 58 -6.88 8.15 1.45
CA MET A 58 -5.90 7.07 1.42
C MET A 58 -5.54 6.67 0.00
N HIS A 59 -6.53 6.67 -0.90
CA HIS A 59 -6.28 6.42 -2.31
C HIS A 59 -5.35 7.49 -2.90
N ASP A 60 -5.63 8.75 -2.58
CA ASP A 60 -4.80 9.88 -3.03
C ASP A 60 -3.39 9.78 -2.44
N LEU A 61 -3.29 9.36 -1.19
CA LEU A 61 -1.98 9.15 -0.56
C LEU A 61 -1.15 8.15 -1.36
N ALA A 62 -1.75 7.03 -1.75
CA ALA A 62 -1.05 6.02 -2.53
C ALA A 62 -0.55 6.59 -3.86
N GLU A 63 -1.39 7.39 -4.52
CA GLU A 63 -1.02 8.02 -5.79
C GLU A 63 0.07 9.08 -5.62
N SER A 64 0.18 9.67 -4.43
CA SER A 64 1.16 10.73 -4.17
C SER A 64 2.57 10.20 -3.92
N LEU A 65 2.71 8.89 -3.71
CA LEU A 65 4.02 8.30 -3.43
C LEU A 65 4.91 8.43 -4.66
N ASP A 66 6.16 8.81 -4.44
CA ASP A 66 7.11 9.04 -5.52
C ASP A 66 8.19 7.97 -5.55
N ASN A 67 8.56 7.56 -6.74
CA ASN A 67 9.65 6.60 -6.93
C ASN A 67 10.93 7.35 -7.32
N PRO A 68 11.85 7.61 -6.36
CA PRO A 68 13.09 8.32 -6.68
C PRO A 68 14.05 7.50 -7.56
N TYR A 69 13.76 6.22 -7.73
CA TYR A 69 14.60 5.32 -8.54
C TYR A 69 14.07 5.14 -9.95
N ARG A 70 12.96 5.82 -10.30
CA ARG A 70 12.41 5.72 -11.66
C ARG A 70 13.34 6.40 -12.64
N LYS A 71 13.62 5.72 -13.76
CA LYS A 71 14.41 6.33 -14.82
C LYS A 71 13.63 7.49 -15.41
N LYS A 72 14.31 8.64 -15.53
CA LYS A 72 13.66 9.81 -16.16
C LYS A 72 13.48 9.55 -17.64
N SER A 73 12.31 9.92 -18.14
CA SER A 73 12.08 9.89 -19.57
C SER A 73 13.03 10.89 -20.24
N LYS A 74 13.56 10.53 -21.39
CA LYS A 74 14.36 11.45 -22.16
C LYS A 74 13.45 12.55 -22.69
N PRO A 75 13.94 13.80 -22.70
CA PRO A 75 13.14 14.90 -23.26
C PRO A 75 12.87 14.70 -24.75
#